data_86fbf72cce60b6831e406d397a6b8422
#
_entry.id   86fbf72cce60b6831e406d397a6b8422
#
_cell.length_a   1.000
_cell.length_b   1.000
_cell.length_c   1.000
_cell.angle_alpha   90.00
_cell.angle_beta   90.00
_cell.angle_gamma   90.00
#
_symmetry.space_group_name_H-M   'P 1'
#
loop_
_entity.id
_entity.type
_entity.pdbx_description
1 polymer ?
#
loop_
_entity_poly.entity_id
_entity_poly.type
_entity_poly.pdbx_seq_one_letter_code
_entity_poly.pdbx_strand_id
1 'polypeptide(L)'
;SGMVFPPVHVILGSMHCPFCQNPDTKVIDTRISDDGHSIRRRRVCPKCSKRFTTVETSMLLVTKRSGGVEPFSRDKVISGVRKACQGRPVREEDLKLLGQKVEEDLRSRGLAEVTSDEVGKAILKPLRDLDVVAYLRFASVYQNFAGLEDFQSAIDGLRE
;
A
#
# COMPACT_ATOMS: atom_id res chain seq x y z
N SER A 1 -2.92 -41.17 -3.27
CA SER A 1 -2.69 -40.45 -4.53
C SER A 1 -1.89 -39.20 -4.20
N GLY A 2 -0.57 -39.26 -4.44
CA GLY A 2 0.34 -38.17 -4.22
C GLY A 2 0.12 -37.09 -5.29
N MET A 3 -0.12 -35.83 -4.88
CA MET A 3 -0.02 -34.70 -5.78
C MET A 3 1.46 -34.55 -6.20
N VAL A 4 1.74 -34.92 -7.45
CA VAL A 4 3.04 -34.63 -8.05
C VAL A 4 2.98 -33.18 -8.52
N PHE A 5 3.62 -32.29 -7.78
CA PHE A 5 3.86 -30.92 -8.26
C PHE A 5 4.82 -30.98 -9.45
N PRO A 6 4.54 -30.27 -10.54
CA PRO A 6 5.50 -30.17 -11.63
C PRO A 6 6.82 -29.59 -11.10
N PRO A 7 7.97 -29.99 -11.68
CA PRO A 7 9.24 -29.43 -11.25
C PRO A 7 9.20 -27.92 -11.40
N VAL A 8 9.45 -27.22 -10.31
CA VAL A 8 9.63 -25.78 -10.35
C VAL A 8 10.84 -25.53 -11.24
N HIS A 9 10.61 -25.04 -12.45
CA HIS A 9 11.70 -24.52 -13.26
C HIS A 9 12.27 -23.32 -12.53
N VAL A 10 13.31 -23.54 -11.77
CA VAL A 10 14.09 -22.46 -11.17
C VAL A 10 14.77 -21.71 -12.32
N ILE A 11 14.15 -20.62 -12.75
CA ILE A 11 14.83 -19.66 -13.62
C ILE A 11 15.90 -19.00 -12.76
N LEU A 12 17.14 -19.47 -12.88
CA LEU A 12 18.31 -18.86 -12.27
C LEU A 12 18.63 -17.57 -13.06
N GLY A 13 17.81 -16.54 -12.82
CA GLY A 13 18.07 -15.19 -13.32
C GLY A 13 18.63 -14.31 -12.20
N SER A 14 19.63 -13.54 -12.51
CA SER A 14 20.07 -12.47 -11.63
C SER A 14 19.53 -11.12 -12.11
N MET A 15 19.50 -10.13 -11.21
CA MET A 15 19.12 -8.77 -11.56
C MET A 15 20.14 -8.17 -12.54
N HIS A 16 19.67 -7.60 -13.64
CA HIS A 16 20.54 -6.89 -14.58
C HIS A 16 21.12 -5.63 -13.93
N CYS A 17 22.35 -5.31 -14.26
CA CYS A 17 22.99 -4.09 -13.80
C CYS A 17 22.28 -2.87 -14.41
N PRO A 18 21.79 -1.91 -13.60
CA PRO A 18 21.11 -0.72 -14.12
C PRO A 18 22.04 0.26 -14.84
N PHE A 19 23.36 0.07 -14.72
CA PHE A 19 24.36 0.98 -15.30
C PHE A 19 24.92 0.48 -16.64
N CYS A 20 25.23 -0.81 -16.74
CA CYS A 20 25.86 -1.38 -17.97
C CYS A 20 25.03 -2.50 -18.59
N GLN A 21 23.87 -2.83 -18.05
CA GLN A 21 22.94 -3.87 -18.52
C GLN A 21 23.52 -5.29 -18.51
N ASN A 22 24.64 -5.51 -17.80
CA ASN A 22 25.17 -6.86 -17.63
C ASN A 22 24.10 -7.75 -16.97
N PRO A 23 23.74 -8.91 -17.54
CA PRO A 23 22.68 -9.76 -16.98
C PRO A 23 23.03 -10.41 -15.64
N ASP A 24 24.32 -10.48 -15.31
CA ASP A 24 24.79 -11.13 -14.08
C ASP A 24 25.26 -10.10 -13.06
N THR A 25 24.58 -10.05 -11.92
CA THR A 25 24.99 -9.25 -10.76
C THR A 25 25.00 -10.14 -9.52
N LYS A 26 25.80 -9.81 -8.53
CA LYS A 26 25.97 -10.61 -7.32
C LYS A 26 25.45 -9.87 -6.10
N VAL A 27 24.77 -10.60 -5.21
CA VAL A 27 24.35 -10.09 -3.91
C VAL A 27 25.53 -10.16 -2.96
N ILE A 28 25.88 -9.03 -2.34
CA ILE A 28 26.98 -8.92 -1.38
C ILE A 28 26.52 -8.69 0.06
N ASP A 29 25.27 -8.25 0.25
CA ASP A 29 24.66 -8.08 1.56
C ASP A 29 23.14 -8.21 1.45
N THR A 30 22.51 -8.79 2.48
CA THR A 30 21.05 -8.94 2.56
C THR A 30 20.60 -8.52 3.95
N ARG A 31 19.62 -7.64 4.03
CA ARG A 31 19.00 -7.21 5.29
C ARG A 31 17.48 -7.27 5.19
N ILE A 32 16.87 -7.77 6.26
CA ILE A 32 15.41 -7.78 6.42
C ILE A 32 15.03 -6.48 7.15
N SER A 33 13.94 -5.83 6.72
CA SER A 33 13.39 -4.67 7.42
C SER A 33 12.91 -5.05 8.82
N ASP A 34 12.84 -4.08 9.73
CA ASP A 34 12.45 -4.31 11.13
C ASP A 34 11.03 -4.89 11.26
N ASP A 35 10.13 -4.56 10.32
CA ASP A 35 8.77 -5.11 10.23
C ASP A 35 8.69 -6.49 9.59
N GLY A 36 9.80 -7.00 9.02
CA GLY A 36 9.85 -8.30 8.35
C GLY A 36 9.18 -8.36 6.97
N HIS A 37 8.67 -7.24 6.45
CA HIS A 37 7.87 -7.21 5.21
C HIS A 37 8.66 -6.87 3.95
N SER A 38 9.93 -6.51 4.08
CA SER A 38 10.80 -6.25 2.94
C SER A 38 12.22 -6.80 3.14
N ILE A 39 12.85 -7.12 2.03
CA ILE A 39 14.23 -7.58 1.97
C ILE A 39 15.02 -6.60 1.12
N ARG A 40 16.07 -6.05 1.70
CA ARG A 40 17.01 -5.16 1.03
C ARG A 40 18.28 -5.92 0.67
N ARG A 41 18.64 -5.93 -0.61
CA ARG A 41 19.86 -6.56 -1.08
C ARG A 41 20.79 -5.52 -1.69
N ARG A 42 22.03 -5.53 -1.24
CA ARG A 42 23.10 -4.78 -1.89
C ARG A 42 23.76 -5.67 -2.92
N ARG A 43 23.88 -5.16 -4.14
CA ARG A 43 24.38 -5.89 -5.29
C ARG A 43 25.61 -5.21 -5.88
N VAL A 44 26.46 -5.99 -6.53
CA VAL A 44 27.61 -5.52 -7.30
C VAL A 44 27.58 -6.11 -8.69
N CYS A 45 27.90 -5.29 -9.69
CA CYS A 45 28.11 -5.77 -11.05
C CYS A 45 29.57 -6.16 -11.23
N PRO A 46 29.86 -7.41 -11.60
CA PRO A 46 31.25 -7.82 -11.82
C PRO A 46 31.87 -7.19 -13.06
N LYS A 47 31.08 -6.71 -14.02
CA LYS A 47 31.56 -6.08 -15.25
C LYS A 47 31.98 -4.62 -15.07
N CYS A 48 31.13 -3.80 -14.47
CA CYS A 48 31.39 -2.36 -14.28
C CYS A 48 31.79 -1.99 -12.84
N SER A 49 31.81 -2.96 -11.93
CA SER A 49 32.14 -2.81 -10.49
C SER A 49 31.26 -1.86 -9.71
N LYS A 50 30.18 -1.32 -10.31
CA LYS A 50 29.23 -0.46 -9.62
C LYS A 50 28.31 -1.26 -8.71
N ARG A 51 27.92 -0.62 -7.61
CA ARG A 51 27.01 -1.18 -6.61
C ARG A 51 25.66 -0.52 -6.72
N PHE A 52 24.60 -1.29 -6.48
CA PHE A 52 23.24 -0.81 -6.42
C PHE A 52 22.44 -1.61 -5.39
N THR A 53 21.30 -1.09 -5.01
CA THR A 53 20.43 -1.70 -4.01
C THR A 53 19.10 -2.10 -4.66
N THR A 54 18.61 -3.30 -4.33
CA THR A 54 17.27 -3.76 -4.69
C THR A 54 16.46 -4.00 -3.42
N VAL A 55 15.15 -3.79 -3.52
CA VAL A 55 14.20 -4.05 -2.43
C VAL A 55 13.13 -4.99 -2.96
N GLU A 56 12.88 -6.06 -2.19
CA GLU A 56 11.81 -7.01 -2.44
C GLU A 56 10.76 -6.83 -1.35
N THR A 57 9.53 -6.60 -1.75
CA THR A 57 8.38 -6.45 -0.82
C THR A 57 7.26 -7.40 -1.26
N SER A 58 6.54 -7.96 -0.28
CA SER A 58 5.33 -8.70 -0.61
C SER A 58 4.29 -7.75 -1.21
N MET A 59 3.71 -8.14 -2.35
CA MET A 59 2.78 -7.32 -3.07
C MET A 59 1.38 -7.50 -2.53
N LEU A 60 0.73 -6.40 -2.11
CA LEU A 60 -0.69 -6.35 -1.83
C LEU A 60 -1.39 -5.75 -3.05
N LEU A 61 -2.35 -6.46 -3.62
CA LEU A 61 -3.07 -6.05 -4.81
C LEU A 61 -4.42 -5.44 -4.45
N VAL A 62 -4.86 -4.46 -5.23
CA VAL A 62 -6.17 -3.82 -5.10
C VAL A 62 -6.97 -4.01 -6.38
N THR A 63 -8.15 -4.60 -6.26
CA THR A 63 -9.11 -4.72 -7.36
C THR A 63 -9.97 -3.47 -7.40
N LYS A 64 -9.93 -2.77 -8.53
CA LYS A 64 -10.76 -1.58 -8.79
C LYS A 64 -12.19 -1.97 -9.10
N ARG A 65 -13.14 -1.04 -8.92
CA ARG A 65 -14.54 -1.22 -9.34
C ARG A 65 -14.69 -1.51 -10.83
N SER A 66 -13.78 -1.01 -11.66
CA SER A 66 -13.71 -1.28 -13.09
C SER A 66 -13.26 -2.70 -13.43
N GLY A 67 -12.81 -3.48 -12.46
CA GLY A 67 -12.26 -4.83 -12.64
C GLY A 67 -10.75 -4.90 -12.83
N GLY A 68 -10.08 -3.75 -12.99
CA GLY A 68 -8.62 -3.69 -13.08
C GLY A 68 -7.96 -3.98 -11.72
N VAL A 69 -6.78 -4.58 -11.77
CA VAL A 69 -5.97 -4.89 -10.58
C VAL A 69 -4.71 -4.06 -10.61
N GLU A 70 -4.36 -3.45 -9.49
CA GLU A 70 -3.14 -2.67 -9.33
C GLU A 70 -2.49 -2.93 -7.97
N PRO A 71 -1.17 -2.71 -7.82
CA PRO A 71 -0.53 -2.77 -6.52
C PRO A 71 -1.12 -1.71 -5.57
N PHE A 72 -1.25 -2.06 -4.29
CA PHE A 72 -1.61 -1.09 -3.26
C PHE A 72 -0.57 0.03 -3.24
N SER A 73 -1.04 1.26 -3.17
CA SER A 73 -0.20 2.45 -3.09
C SER A 73 -0.58 3.31 -1.89
N ARG A 74 0.34 3.42 -0.94
CA ARG A 74 0.21 4.31 0.20
C ARG A 74 0.03 5.76 -0.25
N ASP A 75 0.75 6.18 -1.29
CA ASP A 75 0.68 7.52 -1.85
C ASP A 75 -0.69 7.86 -2.44
N LYS A 76 -1.37 6.88 -3.04
CA LYS A 76 -2.74 7.07 -3.52
C LYS A 76 -3.72 7.29 -2.38
N VAL A 77 -3.59 6.54 -1.29
CA VAL A 77 -4.39 6.73 -0.07
C VAL A 77 -4.17 8.13 0.48
N ILE A 78 -2.92 8.53 0.66
CA ILE A 78 -2.55 9.86 1.19
C ILE A 78 -3.10 10.97 0.28
N SER A 79 -2.97 10.83 -1.02
CA SER A 79 -3.47 11.80 -1.99
C SER A 79 -4.99 11.96 -1.92
N GLY A 80 -5.73 10.87 -1.79
CA GLY A 80 -7.19 10.90 -1.65
C GLY A 80 -7.63 11.56 -0.34
N VAL A 81 -6.99 11.20 0.76
CA VAL A 81 -7.28 11.77 2.09
C VAL A 81 -6.87 13.24 2.17
N ARG A 82 -5.75 13.64 1.56
CA ARG A 82 -5.30 15.05 1.53
C ARG A 82 -6.37 15.99 0.98
N LYS A 83 -7.08 15.58 -0.05
CA LYS A 83 -8.19 16.36 -0.62
C LYS A 83 -9.29 16.63 0.41
N ALA A 84 -9.63 15.61 1.20
CA ALA A 84 -10.63 15.73 2.26
C ALA A 84 -10.16 16.61 3.43
N CYS A 85 -8.84 16.70 3.63
CA CYS A 85 -8.23 17.49 4.71
C CYS A 85 -7.96 18.96 4.32
N GLN A 86 -8.33 19.38 3.14
CA GLN A 86 -8.05 20.76 2.66
C GLN A 86 -8.66 21.81 3.60
N GLY A 87 -7.83 22.73 4.07
CA GLY A 87 -8.24 23.76 5.02
C GLY A 87 -8.36 23.29 6.47
N ARG A 88 -7.98 22.04 6.76
CA ARG A 88 -7.97 21.49 8.12
C ARG A 88 -6.57 21.50 8.73
N PRO A 89 -6.44 21.56 10.07
CA PRO A 89 -5.14 21.55 10.76
C PRO A 89 -4.54 20.14 10.81
N VAL A 90 -4.31 19.56 9.64
CA VAL A 90 -3.74 18.22 9.44
C VAL A 90 -2.38 18.37 8.77
N ARG A 91 -1.35 17.80 9.39
CA ARG A 91 0.03 17.87 8.89
C ARG A 91 0.36 16.73 7.96
N GLU A 92 1.39 16.88 7.14
CA GLU A 92 1.87 15.81 6.25
C GLU A 92 2.29 14.54 7.01
N GLU A 93 2.88 14.68 8.21
CA GLU A 93 3.22 13.53 9.06
C GLU A 93 1.98 12.75 9.48
N ASP A 94 0.87 13.43 9.76
CA ASP A 94 -0.40 12.79 10.13
C ASP A 94 -0.95 11.96 8.96
N LEU A 95 -0.84 12.49 7.75
CA LEU A 95 -1.26 11.78 6.52
C LEU A 95 -0.38 10.56 6.24
N LYS A 96 0.92 10.68 6.43
CA LYS A 96 1.85 9.55 6.28
C LYS A 96 1.56 8.45 7.29
N LEU A 97 1.30 8.81 8.54
CA LEU A 97 0.94 7.86 9.59
C LEU A 97 -0.39 7.18 9.29
N LEU A 98 -1.38 7.94 8.79
CA LEU A 98 -2.66 7.38 8.36
C LEU A 98 -2.47 6.36 7.23
N GLY A 99 -1.69 6.69 6.22
CA GLY A 99 -1.38 5.78 5.11
C GLY A 99 -0.72 4.49 5.58
N GLN A 100 0.20 4.59 6.54
CA GLN A 100 0.84 3.45 7.18
C GLN A 100 -0.17 2.57 7.94
N LYS A 101 -1.02 3.16 8.75
CA LYS A 101 -2.07 2.43 9.50
C LYS A 101 -3.03 1.69 8.58
N VAL A 102 -3.43 2.31 7.47
CA VAL A 102 -4.30 1.68 6.48
C VAL A 102 -3.61 0.45 5.86
N GLU A 103 -2.36 0.60 5.45
CA GLU A 103 -1.59 -0.51 4.87
C GLU A 103 -1.41 -1.65 5.86
N GLU A 104 -1.05 -1.36 7.10
CA GLU A 104 -0.89 -2.35 8.17
C GLU A 104 -2.20 -3.10 8.44
N ASP A 105 -3.33 -2.39 8.51
CA ASP A 105 -4.65 -2.99 8.69
C ASP A 105 -4.99 -3.95 7.54
N LEU A 106 -4.81 -3.53 6.30
CA LEU A 106 -5.09 -4.36 5.13
C LEU A 106 -4.19 -5.60 5.07
N ARG A 107 -2.90 -5.44 5.34
CA ARG A 107 -1.95 -6.56 5.36
C ARG A 107 -2.21 -7.52 6.51
N SER A 108 -2.70 -7.05 7.66
CA SER A 108 -3.03 -7.87 8.82
C SER A 108 -4.15 -8.87 8.56
N ARG A 109 -4.96 -8.64 7.53
CA ARG A 109 -6.05 -9.53 7.13
C ARG A 109 -5.57 -10.82 6.48
N GLY A 110 -4.29 -10.91 6.12
CA GLY A 110 -3.68 -12.10 5.50
C GLY A 110 -4.12 -12.37 4.07
N LEU A 111 -4.68 -11.38 3.38
CA LEU A 111 -5.13 -11.48 2.00
C LEU A 111 -4.07 -10.92 1.04
N ALA A 112 -3.86 -11.59 -0.08
CA ALA A 112 -2.97 -11.10 -1.14
C ALA A 112 -3.63 -10.00 -1.99
N GLU A 113 -4.95 -9.93 -1.98
CA GLU A 113 -5.75 -9.01 -2.78
C GLU A 113 -6.93 -8.49 -1.95
N VAL A 114 -7.19 -7.19 -2.05
CA VAL A 114 -8.32 -6.50 -1.42
C VAL A 114 -9.05 -5.67 -2.47
N THR A 115 -10.29 -5.32 -2.21
CA THR A 115 -11.05 -4.44 -3.10
C THR A 115 -10.80 -2.97 -2.76
N SER A 116 -11.05 -2.07 -3.72
CA SER A 116 -11.00 -0.63 -3.47
C SER A 116 -11.98 -0.18 -2.39
N ASP A 117 -13.12 -0.89 -2.24
CA ASP A 117 -14.09 -0.63 -1.18
C ASP A 117 -13.53 -0.99 0.20
N GLU A 118 -12.77 -2.08 0.31
CA GLU A 118 -12.09 -2.45 1.56
C GLU A 118 -11.01 -1.43 1.93
N VAL A 119 -10.28 -0.91 0.94
CA VAL A 119 -9.32 0.19 1.17
C VAL A 119 -10.03 1.42 1.70
N GLY A 120 -11.13 1.83 1.07
CA GLY A 120 -11.92 2.97 1.52
C GLY A 120 -12.47 2.79 2.95
N LYS A 121 -12.98 1.62 3.28
CA LYS A 121 -13.43 1.30 4.65
C LYS A 121 -12.29 1.37 5.66
N ALA A 122 -11.11 0.89 5.30
CA ALA A 122 -9.93 0.95 6.16
C ALA A 122 -9.46 2.39 6.46
N ILE A 123 -9.78 3.34 5.57
CA ILE A 123 -9.46 4.77 5.75
C ILE A 123 -10.40 5.45 6.75
N LEU A 124 -11.66 5.03 6.83
CA LEU A 124 -12.71 5.75 7.57
C LEU A 124 -12.36 5.95 9.05
N LYS A 125 -11.98 4.90 9.76
CA LYS A 125 -11.68 4.99 11.19
C LYS A 125 -10.46 5.85 11.50
N PRO A 126 -9.29 5.65 10.89
CA PRO A 126 -8.13 6.50 11.12
C PRO A 126 -8.39 7.97 10.78
N LEU A 127 -9.18 8.23 9.74
CA LEU A 127 -9.52 9.60 9.34
C LEU A 127 -10.49 10.26 10.32
N ARG A 128 -11.47 9.51 10.84
CA ARG A 128 -12.35 9.97 11.90
C ARG A 128 -11.56 10.39 13.15
N ASP A 129 -10.59 9.59 13.55
CA ASP A 129 -9.75 9.86 14.71
C ASP A 129 -8.84 11.09 14.49
N LEU A 130 -8.47 11.36 13.24
CA LEU A 130 -7.61 12.47 12.88
C LEU A 130 -8.37 13.80 12.79
N ASP A 131 -9.49 13.84 12.05
CA ASP A 131 -10.29 15.04 11.82
C ASP A 131 -11.71 14.67 11.37
N VAL A 132 -12.71 15.02 12.17
CA VAL A 132 -14.12 14.66 11.91
C VAL A 132 -14.69 15.34 10.67
N VAL A 133 -14.25 16.55 10.34
CA VAL A 133 -14.72 17.26 9.15
C VAL A 133 -14.15 16.60 7.89
N ALA A 134 -12.86 16.27 7.89
CA ALA A 134 -12.24 15.52 6.80
C ALA A 134 -12.89 14.15 6.63
N TYR A 135 -13.21 13.48 7.73
CA TYR A 135 -13.96 12.21 7.72
C TYR A 135 -15.31 12.36 7.02
N LEU A 136 -16.12 13.37 7.37
CA LEU A 136 -17.43 13.60 6.75
C LEU A 136 -17.31 13.90 5.25
N ARG A 137 -16.33 14.69 4.85
CA ARG A 137 -16.04 14.96 3.42
C ARG A 137 -15.68 13.70 2.66
N PHE A 138 -14.78 12.91 3.19
CA PHE A 138 -14.35 11.66 2.58
C PHE A 138 -15.50 10.65 2.51
N ALA A 139 -16.22 10.45 3.62
CA ALA A 139 -17.34 9.53 3.70
C ALA A 139 -18.45 9.92 2.72
N SER A 140 -18.74 11.22 2.58
CA SER A 140 -19.79 11.70 1.66
C SER A 140 -19.54 11.34 0.21
N VAL A 141 -18.27 11.38 -0.22
CA VAL A 141 -17.87 11.00 -1.57
C VAL A 141 -17.78 9.48 -1.70
N TYR A 142 -17.11 8.84 -0.76
CA TYR A 142 -16.86 7.39 -0.77
C TYR A 142 -18.17 6.57 -0.68
N GLN A 143 -19.09 6.98 0.20
CA GLN A 143 -20.39 6.32 0.42
C GLN A 143 -21.51 6.89 -0.45
N ASN A 144 -21.21 7.82 -1.34
CA ASN A 144 -22.18 8.43 -2.24
C ASN A 144 -23.39 9.00 -1.51
N PHE A 145 -23.21 9.92 -0.57
CA PHE A 145 -24.32 10.57 0.13
C PHE A 145 -25.28 11.22 -0.87
N ALA A 146 -26.54 10.87 -0.78
CA ALA A 146 -27.59 11.32 -1.72
C ALA A 146 -28.29 12.61 -1.23
N GLY A 147 -28.28 12.89 0.07
CA GLY A 147 -28.98 14.03 0.64
C GLY A 147 -28.60 14.29 2.09
N LEU A 148 -29.34 15.23 2.71
CA LEU A 148 -29.09 15.68 4.08
C LEU A 148 -29.22 14.57 5.12
N GLU A 149 -30.07 13.59 4.89
CA GLU A 149 -30.30 12.47 5.81
C GLU A 149 -29.06 11.61 5.98
N ASP A 150 -28.27 11.42 4.91
CA ASP A 150 -27.02 10.66 4.97
C ASP A 150 -25.98 11.39 5.82
N PHE A 151 -25.89 12.72 5.69
CA PHE A 151 -25.04 13.55 6.54
C PHE A 151 -25.50 13.50 8.00
N GLN A 152 -26.83 13.58 8.24
CA GLN A 152 -27.37 13.53 9.59
C GLN A 152 -27.03 12.20 10.27
N SER A 153 -27.20 11.08 9.58
CA SER A 153 -26.83 9.76 10.09
C SER A 153 -25.34 9.64 10.42
N ALA A 154 -24.48 10.17 9.56
CA ALA A 154 -23.05 10.17 9.79
C ALA A 154 -22.67 11.04 11.01
N ILE A 155 -23.30 12.21 11.17
CA ILE A 155 -23.09 13.11 12.31
C ILE A 155 -23.58 12.45 13.61
N ASP A 156 -24.74 11.84 13.60
CA ASP A 156 -25.28 11.14 14.76
C ASP A 156 -24.36 10.01 15.22
N GLY A 157 -23.82 9.24 14.28
CA GLY A 157 -22.82 8.19 14.57
C GLY A 157 -21.48 8.71 15.12
N LEU A 158 -21.18 10.00 14.96
CA LEU A 158 -19.98 10.61 15.56
C LEU A 158 -20.19 11.07 17.00
N ARG A 159 -21.45 11.17 17.46
CA ARG A 159 -21.82 11.63 18.80
C ARG A 159 -22.00 10.50 19.80
N GLU A 160 -22.09 9.26 19.32
CA GLU A 160 -22.14 8.04 20.15
C GLU A 160 -20.72 7.62 20.59
#